data_0f63ccf4c6bddec376e99e7a42957a7a
#
_entry.id   0f63ccf4c6bddec376e99e7a42957a7a
#
_cell.length_a   1.000
_cell.length_b   1.000
_cell.length_c   1.000
_cell.angle_alpha   90.00
_cell.angle_beta   90.00
_cell.angle_gamma   90.00
#
_symmetry.space_group_name_H-M   'P 1'
#
loop_
_entity.id
_entity.type
_entity.pdbx_description
1 polymer ?
#
loop_
_entity_poly.entity_id
_entity_poly.type
_entity_poly.pdbx_seq_one_letter_code
_entity_poly.pdbx_strand_id
1 'polypeptide(L)'
;SGMFWLLRTTLKQLYFRPKTLSFEALVPVKERTCNVIYKHIESEPSRALLERCRTEKTTVQGALCAAMLLAVANNLKKTGMKSLSLGCRSFVDLRRRLSPIVGNEHLGSLASGVATFHTITESTDFWQLARDVKQAMKQSLDRGEMFSIMTLFKELFNDLLIDPDNSPLTNKAPLAVEVSNVGEIDIPMKYGPLELEEIRFMPSQGIFGGEFFATVATFRRRMTFNFVFSEPSISRATVEDLIEDTFSYLEGG
;
A
#
# COMPACT_ATOMS: atom_id res chain seq x y z
N SER A 1 4.64 0.37 -25.89
CA SER A 1 5.10 -0.99 -25.58
C SER A 1 5.48 -1.11 -24.11
N GLY A 2 5.30 -2.30 -23.50
CA GLY A 2 5.58 -2.53 -22.07
C GLY A 2 7.03 -2.21 -21.68
N MET A 3 7.97 -2.42 -22.57
CA MET A 3 9.40 -2.14 -22.38
C MET A 3 9.68 -0.63 -22.11
N PHE A 4 8.97 0.28 -22.76
CA PHE A 4 9.12 1.72 -22.52
C PHE A 4 8.69 2.11 -21.09
N TRP A 5 7.62 1.50 -20.59
CA TRP A 5 7.12 1.74 -19.24
C TRP A 5 8.03 1.11 -18.17
N LEU A 6 8.57 -0.06 -18.46
CA LEU A 6 9.55 -0.73 -17.60
C LEU A 6 10.79 0.14 -17.42
N LEU A 7 11.36 0.63 -18.54
CA LEU A 7 12.51 1.52 -18.53
C LEU A 7 12.24 2.79 -17.71
N ARG A 8 11.05 3.36 -17.86
CA ARG A 8 10.65 4.56 -17.10
C ARG A 8 10.52 4.30 -15.60
N THR A 9 9.94 3.17 -15.19
CA THR A 9 9.82 2.81 -13.76
C THR A 9 11.20 2.57 -13.16
N THR A 10 12.07 1.87 -13.88
CA THR A 10 13.46 1.67 -13.47
C THR A 10 14.21 2.98 -13.36
N LEU A 11 14.07 3.88 -14.33
CA LEU A 11 14.67 5.23 -14.27
C LEU A 11 14.17 6.06 -13.10
N LYS A 12 12.87 5.99 -12.77
CA LYS A 12 12.32 6.63 -11.57
C LYS A 12 12.95 6.06 -10.30
N GLN A 13 13.05 4.74 -10.17
CA GLN A 13 13.68 4.10 -9.01
C GLN A 13 15.17 4.48 -8.89
N LEU A 14 15.90 4.54 -10.00
CA LEU A 14 17.29 4.97 -10.02
C LEU A 14 17.45 6.47 -9.66
N TYR A 15 16.54 7.31 -10.13
CA TYR A 15 16.54 8.74 -9.84
C TYR A 15 16.19 9.03 -8.37
N PHE A 16 15.10 8.48 -7.88
CA PHE A 16 14.61 8.72 -6.52
C PHE A 16 15.42 7.95 -5.47
N ARG A 17 16.03 6.80 -5.82
CA ARG A 17 16.72 5.89 -4.88
C ARG A 17 15.94 5.71 -3.58
N PRO A 18 14.68 5.25 -3.66
CA PRO A 18 13.79 5.24 -2.51
C PRO A 18 14.37 4.37 -1.39
N LYS A 19 14.25 4.88 -0.17
CA LYS A 19 14.56 4.14 1.04
C LYS A 19 13.39 3.22 1.40
N THR A 20 13.70 2.14 2.05
CA THR A 20 12.75 1.18 2.62
C THR A 20 13.15 0.84 4.04
N LEU A 21 12.28 0.25 4.81
CA LEU A 21 12.65 -0.34 6.08
C LEU A 21 13.74 -1.41 5.85
N SER A 22 14.74 -1.42 6.72
CA SER A 22 15.75 -2.48 6.71
C SER A 22 15.15 -3.73 7.34
N PHE A 23 15.51 -4.90 6.82
CA PHE A 23 15.16 -6.13 7.51
C PHE A 23 15.89 -6.20 8.85
N GLU A 24 15.16 -6.55 9.90
CA GLU A 24 15.71 -6.78 11.24
C GLU A 24 16.45 -8.11 11.31
N ALA A 25 15.98 -9.11 10.53
CA ALA A 25 16.67 -10.36 10.31
C ALA A 25 16.52 -10.83 8.85
N LEU A 26 17.62 -11.27 8.27
CA LEU A 26 17.64 -11.90 6.94
C LEU A 26 17.56 -13.41 7.12
N VAL A 27 16.45 -13.99 6.72
CA VAL A 27 16.22 -15.44 6.72
C VAL A 27 15.68 -15.87 5.36
N PRO A 28 15.84 -17.14 4.97
CA PRO A 28 15.22 -17.71 3.79
C PRO A 28 13.70 -17.49 3.80
N VAL A 29 13.09 -17.38 2.62
CA VAL A 29 11.64 -17.13 2.50
C VAL A 29 10.81 -18.19 3.23
N LYS A 30 11.21 -19.45 3.19
CA LYS A 30 10.55 -20.58 3.88
C LYS A 30 10.53 -20.47 5.40
N GLU A 31 11.41 -19.65 5.99
CA GLU A 31 11.49 -19.43 7.44
C GLU A 31 10.72 -18.18 7.88
N ARG A 32 10.13 -17.46 6.94
CA ARG A 32 9.30 -16.28 7.21
C ARG A 32 7.88 -16.67 7.53
N THR A 33 7.31 -16.03 8.52
CA THR A 33 5.91 -16.20 8.90
C THR A 33 5.13 -14.92 8.61
N CYS A 34 4.08 -15.04 7.79
CA CYS A 34 3.17 -13.93 7.52
C CYS A 34 2.26 -13.71 8.73
N ASN A 35 2.28 -12.51 9.28
CA ASN A 35 1.48 -12.08 10.41
C ASN A 35 0.58 -10.90 10.04
N VAL A 36 -0.41 -10.64 10.89
CA VAL A 36 -1.37 -9.55 10.70
C VAL A 36 -1.70 -8.87 12.02
N ILE A 37 -1.84 -7.54 11.97
CA ILE A 37 -2.40 -6.72 13.04
C ILE A 37 -3.68 -6.06 12.53
N TYR A 38 -4.78 -6.25 13.27
CA TYR A 38 -6.09 -5.69 12.93
C TYR A 38 -6.32 -4.37 13.66
N LYS A 39 -6.78 -3.38 12.92
CA LYS A 39 -7.27 -2.11 13.47
C LYS A 39 -8.58 -1.72 12.77
N HIS A 40 -9.32 -0.80 13.35
CA HIS A 40 -10.49 -0.21 12.72
C HIS A 40 -10.68 1.23 13.16
N ILE A 41 -11.40 1.97 12.34
CA ILE A 41 -11.92 3.30 12.66
C ILE A 41 -13.44 3.18 12.67
N GLU A 42 -14.08 3.57 13.75
CA GLU A 42 -15.53 3.53 13.90
C GLU A 42 -16.24 4.46 12.91
N SER A 43 -17.56 4.27 12.76
CA SER A 43 -18.32 4.91 11.67
C SER A 43 -18.28 6.44 11.71
N GLU A 44 -18.34 7.07 12.88
CA GLU A 44 -18.29 8.53 12.99
C GLU A 44 -16.89 9.11 12.67
N PRO A 45 -15.79 8.64 13.27
CA PRO A 45 -14.45 9.07 12.86
C PRO A 45 -14.12 8.73 11.39
N SER A 46 -14.60 7.60 10.87
CA SER A 46 -14.42 7.25 9.46
C SER A 46 -15.11 8.26 8.53
N ARG A 47 -16.33 8.69 8.89
CA ARG A 47 -17.04 9.73 8.18
C ARG A 47 -16.31 11.07 8.25
N ALA A 48 -15.84 11.45 9.43
CA ALA A 48 -15.07 12.68 9.63
C ALA A 48 -13.81 12.70 8.77
N LEU A 49 -13.06 11.59 8.70
CA LEU A 49 -11.88 11.45 7.83
C LEU A 49 -12.26 11.64 6.36
N LEU A 50 -13.36 11.05 5.90
CA LEU A 50 -13.84 11.20 4.52
C LEU A 50 -14.18 12.66 4.20
N GLU A 51 -14.89 13.35 5.09
CA GLU A 51 -15.26 14.75 4.96
C GLU A 51 -14.02 15.65 4.97
N ARG A 52 -13.06 15.38 5.86
CA ARG A 52 -11.79 16.09 5.91
C ARG A 52 -11.00 15.91 4.61
N CYS A 53 -10.89 14.68 4.09
CA CYS A 53 -10.24 14.44 2.79
C CYS A 53 -10.86 15.26 1.65
N ARG A 54 -12.20 15.44 1.66
CA ARG A 54 -12.89 16.29 0.66
C ARG A 54 -12.51 17.76 0.81
N THR A 55 -12.53 18.29 2.04
CA THR A 55 -12.14 19.66 2.37
C THR A 55 -10.69 19.93 1.95
N GLU A 56 -9.79 19.00 2.24
CA GLU A 56 -8.37 19.05 1.88
C GLU A 56 -8.08 18.71 0.42
N LYS A 57 -9.13 18.52 -0.41
CA LYS A 57 -9.02 18.23 -1.85
C LYS A 57 -8.17 16.98 -2.18
N THR A 58 -8.13 16.03 -1.26
CA THR A 58 -7.47 14.74 -1.43
C THR A 58 -8.46 13.58 -1.46
N THR A 59 -8.00 12.36 -1.28
CA THR A 59 -8.81 11.13 -1.17
C THR A 59 -8.39 10.36 0.08
N VAL A 60 -9.26 9.48 0.58
CA VAL A 60 -8.90 8.55 1.67
C VAL A 60 -7.62 7.77 1.31
N GLN A 61 -7.50 7.28 0.07
CA GLN A 61 -6.28 6.61 -0.39
C GLN A 61 -5.04 7.51 -0.27
N GLY A 62 -5.15 8.79 -0.65
CA GLY A 62 -4.05 9.76 -0.52
C GLY A 62 -3.66 10.00 0.94
N ALA A 63 -4.65 10.13 1.83
CA ALA A 63 -4.42 10.31 3.26
C ALA A 63 -3.78 9.07 3.90
N LEU A 64 -4.27 7.86 3.58
CA LEU A 64 -3.69 6.60 4.05
C LEU A 64 -2.22 6.45 3.63
N CYS A 65 -1.93 6.67 2.35
CA CYS A 65 -0.55 6.60 1.86
C CYS A 65 0.34 7.66 2.54
N ALA A 66 -0.14 8.88 2.71
CA ALA A 66 0.62 9.95 3.35
C ALA A 66 0.92 9.63 4.83
N ALA A 67 -0.08 9.17 5.59
CA ALA A 67 0.10 8.77 6.98
C ALA A 67 1.14 7.66 7.14
N MET A 68 1.03 6.60 6.33
CA MET A 68 1.99 5.49 6.36
C MET A 68 3.38 5.89 5.89
N LEU A 69 3.51 6.77 4.89
CA LEU A 69 4.79 7.31 4.45
C LEU A 69 5.46 8.15 5.55
N LEU A 70 4.70 8.97 6.28
CA LEU A 70 5.21 9.75 7.40
C LEU A 70 5.63 8.86 8.57
N ALA A 71 4.84 7.83 8.89
CA ALA A 71 5.18 6.84 9.92
C ALA A 71 6.52 6.14 9.60
N VAL A 72 6.70 5.65 8.36
CA VAL A 72 7.97 5.06 7.92
C VAL A 72 9.10 6.11 7.95
N ALA A 73 8.84 7.36 7.53
CA ALA A 73 9.84 8.42 7.59
C ALA A 73 10.29 8.70 9.02
N ASN A 74 9.36 8.77 9.98
CA ASN A 74 9.68 8.95 11.40
C ASN A 74 10.55 7.80 11.93
N ASN A 75 10.21 6.57 11.61
CA ASN A 75 11.01 5.41 12.00
C ASN A 75 12.44 5.50 11.43
N LEU A 76 12.59 5.82 10.13
CA LEU A 76 13.88 5.94 9.47
C LEU A 76 14.68 7.18 9.92
N LYS A 77 14.03 8.29 10.29
CA LYS A 77 14.71 9.50 10.80
C LYS A 77 15.38 9.30 12.15
N LYS A 78 14.95 8.31 12.94
CA LYS A 78 15.69 7.89 14.15
C LYS A 78 17.16 7.58 13.84
N THR A 79 17.52 7.36 12.56
CA THR A 79 18.89 7.16 12.08
C THR A 79 19.64 8.45 11.67
N GLY A 80 19.06 9.66 11.88
CA GLY A 80 19.71 10.95 11.63
C GLY A 80 19.56 11.51 10.21
N MET A 81 18.70 10.96 9.35
CA MET A 81 18.49 11.45 7.99
C MET A 81 17.52 12.64 7.95
N LYS A 82 17.94 13.76 7.36
CA LYS A 82 17.13 15.01 7.25
C LYS A 82 16.10 14.98 6.11
N SER A 83 16.34 14.20 5.07
CA SER A 83 15.48 14.10 3.90
C SER A 83 15.45 12.66 3.40
N LEU A 84 14.26 12.13 3.14
CA LEU A 84 14.03 10.75 2.73
C LEU A 84 13.21 10.73 1.44
N SER A 85 13.67 10.00 0.43
CA SER A 85 12.83 9.62 -0.70
C SER A 85 12.19 8.26 -0.40
N LEU A 86 10.87 8.20 -0.37
CA LEU A 86 10.10 6.98 -0.11
C LEU A 86 9.17 6.66 -1.27
N GLY A 87 8.96 5.38 -1.51
CA GLY A 87 8.02 4.89 -2.49
C GLY A 87 6.76 4.31 -1.84
N CYS A 88 5.61 4.59 -2.45
CA CYS A 88 4.33 4.01 -2.06
C CYS A 88 3.67 3.34 -3.26
N ARG A 89 3.15 2.11 -3.08
CA ARG A 89 2.30 1.42 -4.06
C ARG A 89 0.85 1.51 -3.63
N SER A 90 0.00 1.94 -4.58
CA SER A 90 -1.46 1.92 -4.44
C SER A 90 -2.04 0.92 -5.41
N PHE A 91 -2.89 0.02 -4.91
CA PHE A 91 -3.59 -0.93 -5.77
C PHE A 91 -4.87 -0.29 -6.35
N VAL A 92 -5.18 -0.67 -7.59
CA VAL A 92 -6.27 -0.09 -8.38
C VAL A 92 -7.05 -1.17 -9.11
N ASP A 93 -8.37 -1.00 -9.21
CA ASP A 93 -9.24 -1.83 -10.03
C ASP A 93 -9.06 -1.47 -11.50
N LEU A 94 -8.84 -2.47 -12.34
CA LEU A 94 -8.64 -2.32 -13.78
C LEU A 94 -9.94 -2.40 -14.58
N ARG A 95 -11.05 -2.89 -14.00
CA ARG A 95 -12.29 -3.19 -14.74
C ARG A 95 -12.75 -2.06 -15.64
N ARG A 96 -12.80 -0.85 -15.10
CA ARG A 96 -13.24 0.36 -15.81
C ARG A 96 -12.14 0.97 -16.69
N ARG A 97 -10.95 0.37 -16.74
CA ARG A 97 -9.78 0.84 -17.51
C ARG A 97 -9.43 -0.07 -18.65
N LEU A 98 -10.12 -1.18 -18.76
CA LEU A 98 -10.00 -2.12 -19.88
C LEU A 98 -10.97 -1.75 -21.00
N SER A 99 -10.66 -2.19 -22.22
CA SER A 99 -11.54 -2.07 -23.37
C SER A 99 -11.71 -3.44 -24.01
N PRO A 100 -12.91 -4.02 -24.03
CA PRO A 100 -14.13 -3.48 -23.43
C PRO A 100 -14.07 -3.38 -21.91
N ILE A 101 -14.94 -2.56 -21.31
CA ILE A 101 -15.10 -2.46 -19.86
C ILE A 101 -15.56 -3.82 -19.33
N VAL A 102 -14.96 -4.26 -18.23
CA VAL A 102 -15.30 -5.52 -17.55
C VAL A 102 -16.27 -5.23 -16.40
N GLY A 103 -17.38 -5.95 -16.35
CA GLY A 103 -18.39 -5.80 -15.29
C GLY A 103 -17.96 -6.39 -13.96
N ASN A 104 -18.70 -6.04 -12.90
CA ASN A 104 -18.39 -6.50 -11.53
C ASN A 104 -18.64 -8.00 -11.33
N GLU A 105 -19.45 -8.61 -12.20
CA GLU A 105 -19.78 -10.04 -12.20
C GLU A 105 -18.63 -10.94 -12.69
N HIS A 106 -17.61 -10.36 -13.31
CA HIS A 106 -16.48 -11.14 -13.81
C HIS A 106 -15.43 -11.37 -12.74
N LEU A 107 -15.05 -12.64 -12.57
CA LEU A 107 -13.94 -13.05 -11.72
C LEU A 107 -12.63 -13.07 -12.52
N GLY A 108 -11.54 -12.64 -11.87
CA GLY A 108 -10.22 -12.65 -12.47
C GLY A 108 -9.23 -11.73 -11.76
N SER A 109 -7.98 -11.79 -12.16
CA SER A 109 -6.94 -10.87 -11.69
C SER A 109 -7.10 -9.50 -12.36
N LEU A 110 -8.06 -8.72 -11.87
CA LEU A 110 -8.45 -7.42 -12.43
C LEU A 110 -7.98 -6.25 -11.55
N ALA A 111 -6.96 -6.48 -10.76
CA ALA A 111 -6.28 -5.47 -9.95
C ALA A 111 -4.82 -5.32 -10.39
N SER A 112 -4.29 -4.11 -10.26
CA SER A 112 -2.87 -3.81 -10.46
C SER A 112 -2.45 -2.70 -9.51
N GLY A 113 -1.17 -2.32 -9.54
CA GLY A 113 -0.64 -1.27 -8.69
C GLY A 113 -0.02 -0.13 -9.49
N VAL A 114 0.04 1.05 -8.87
CA VAL A 114 0.85 2.17 -9.32
C VAL A 114 1.80 2.57 -8.21
N ALA A 115 3.06 2.82 -8.55
CA ALA A 115 4.06 3.29 -7.62
C ALA A 115 4.25 4.80 -7.75
N THR A 116 4.24 5.50 -6.62
CA THR A 116 4.54 6.93 -6.52
C THR A 116 5.73 7.13 -5.59
N PHE A 117 6.48 8.21 -5.80
CA PHE A 117 7.69 8.50 -5.03
C PHE A 117 7.61 9.93 -4.49
N HIS A 118 7.94 10.09 -3.21
CA HIS A 118 7.80 11.35 -2.49
C HIS A 118 9.05 11.62 -1.66
N THR A 119 9.46 12.89 -1.63
CA THR A 119 10.55 13.33 -0.75
C THR A 119 9.94 13.89 0.52
N ILE A 120 10.32 13.31 1.66
CA ILE A 120 9.82 13.65 2.98
C ILE A 120 10.94 14.32 3.79
N THR A 121 10.64 15.48 4.33
CA THR A 121 11.53 16.27 5.20
C THR A 121 10.86 16.49 6.56
N GLU A 122 11.52 17.19 7.48
CA GLU A 122 10.94 17.56 8.77
C GLU A 122 9.75 18.53 8.65
N SER A 123 9.72 19.32 7.58
CA SER A 123 8.66 20.30 7.31
C SER A 123 7.54 19.77 6.41
N THR A 124 7.51 18.47 6.12
CA THR A 124 6.46 17.89 5.27
C THR A 124 5.11 17.93 5.98
N ASP A 125 4.17 18.67 5.41
CA ASP A 125 2.79 18.72 5.89
C ASP A 125 2.00 17.49 5.43
N PHE A 126 1.19 16.92 6.33
CA PHE A 126 0.41 15.70 6.08
C PHE A 126 -0.60 15.86 4.94
N TRP A 127 -1.40 16.93 4.97
CA TRP A 127 -2.43 17.12 3.96
C TRP A 127 -1.85 17.51 2.60
N GLN A 128 -0.71 18.24 2.59
CA GLN A 128 0.00 18.50 1.34
C GLN A 128 0.53 17.20 0.75
N LEU A 129 1.16 16.34 1.55
CA LEU A 129 1.63 15.04 1.08
C LEU A 129 0.47 14.17 0.56
N ALA A 130 -0.69 14.19 1.21
CA ALA A 130 -1.88 13.46 0.76
C ALA A 130 -2.39 13.96 -0.61
N ARG A 131 -2.33 15.28 -0.86
CA ARG A 131 -2.62 15.87 -2.18
C ARG A 131 -1.60 15.45 -3.24
N ASP A 132 -0.32 15.47 -2.88
CA ASP A 132 0.78 15.09 -3.78
C ASP A 132 0.68 13.60 -4.17
N VAL A 133 0.36 12.72 -3.23
CA VAL A 133 0.09 11.29 -3.51
C VAL A 133 -1.07 11.14 -4.48
N LYS A 134 -2.22 11.79 -4.22
CA LYS A 134 -3.39 11.77 -5.11
C LYS A 134 -3.03 12.22 -6.52
N GLN A 135 -2.29 13.33 -6.64
CA GLN A 135 -1.89 13.87 -7.93
C GLN A 135 -0.93 12.94 -8.67
N ALA A 136 0.07 12.40 -7.99
CA ALA A 136 1.04 11.46 -8.56
C ALA A 136 0.35 10.17 -9.02
N MET A 137 -0.59 9.63 -8.22
CA MET A 137 -1.42 8.49 -8.60
C MET A 137 -2.22 8.79 -9.88
N LYS A 138 -2.93 9.92 -9.91
CA LYS A 138 -3.70 10.32 -11.09
C LYS A 138 -2.83 10.37 -12.34
N GLN A 139 -1.67 11.01 -12.26
CA GLN A 139 -0.73 11.09 -13.38
C GLN A 139 -0.22 9.70 -13.83
N SER A 140 0.04 8.79 -12.89
CA SER A 140 0.46 7.41 -13.21
C SER A 140 -0.66 6.62 -13.89
N LEU A 141 -1.90 6.81 -13.44
CA LEU A 141 -3.09 6.19 -14.03
C LEU A 141 -3.37 6.74 -15.44
N ASP A 142 -3.31 8.05 -15.63
CA ASP A 142 -3.53 8.70 -16.94
C ASP A 142 -2.47 8.25 -17.97
N ARG A 143 -1.28 7.89 -17.52
CA ARG A 143 -0.20 7.33 -18.35
C ARG A 143 -0.28 5.83 -18.58
N GLY A 144 -1.21 5.12 -17.93
CA GLY A 144 -1.34 3.66 -18.06
C GLY A 144 -0.23 2.85 -17.35
N GLU A 145 0.47 3.43 -16.37
CA GLU A 145 1.59 2.78 -15.68
C GLU A 145 1.18 1.49 -14.95
N MET A 146 -0.10 1.33 -14.56
CA MET A 146 -0.62 0.12 -13.95
C MET A 146 -0.52 -1.12 -14.84
N PHE A 147 -0.50 -0.99 -16.17
CA PHE A 147 -0.33 -2.13 -17.08
C PHE A 147 1.12 -2.62 -17.16
N SER A 148 2.08 -1.78 -16.78
CA SER A 148 3.51 -2.13 -16.81
C SER A 148 3.86 -3.18 -15.77
N ILE A 149 3.23 -3.13 -14.60
CA ILE A 149 3.44 -4.11 -13.53
C ILE A 149 3.02 -5.50 -14.00
N MET A 150 1.90 -5.63 -14.68
CA MET A 150 1.42 -6.93 -15.19
C MET A 150 2.42 -7.57 -16.18
N THR A 151 3.06 -6.75 -17.02
CA THR A 151 4.09 -7.23 -17.96
C THR A 151 5.35 -7.64 -17.21
N LEU A 152 5.77 -6.86 -16.22
CA LEU A 152 6.94 -7.13 -15.40
C LEU A 152 6.76 -8.42 -14.58
N PHE A 153 5.60 -8.62 -13.99
CA PHE A 153 5.29 -9.81 -13.22
C PHE A 153 5.42 -11.09 -14.07
N LYS A 154 5.01 -11.07 -15.32
CA LYS A 154 5.09 -12.24 -16.19
C LYS A 154 6.54 -12.72 -16.41
N GLU A 155 7.49 -11.81 -16.44
CA GLU A 155 8.91 -12.14 -16.70
C GLU A 155 9.70 -12.37 -15.40
N LEU A 156 9.48 -11.54 -14.35
CA LEU A 156 10.17 -11.67 -13.07
C LEU A 156 9.64 -12.81 -12.19
N PHE A 157 8.34 -13.11 -12.27
CA PHE A 157 7.74 -14.12 -11.39
C PHE A 157 8.17 -15.54 -11.74
N ASN A 158 8.52 -15.84 -12.99
CA ASN A 158 9.01 -17.16 -13.33
C ASN A 158 10.28 -17.50 -12.55
N ASP A 159 11.27 -16.61 -12.53
CA ASP A 159 12.52 -16.83 -11.82
C ASP A 159 12.36 -16.77 -10.29
N LEU A 160 11.50 -15.85 -9.80
CA LEU A 160 11.24 -15.67 -8.38
C LEU A 160 10.44 -16.82 -7.76
N LEU A 161 9.50 -17.42 -8.50
CA LEU A 161 8.73 -18.58 -8.03
C LEU A 161 9.50 -19.88 -8.09
N ILE A 162 10.54 -19.98 -8.93
CA ILE A 162 11.37 -21.17 -9.05
C ILE A 162 12.33 -21.29 -7.87
N ASP A 163 12.98 -20.19 -7.46
CA ASP A 163 13.94 -20.20 -6.35
C ASP A 163 13.90 -18.87 -5.55
N PRO A 164 12.87 -18.68 -4.72
CA PRO A 164 12.73 -17.45 -3.95
C PRO A 164 13.83 -17.26 -2.92
N ASP A 165 14.41 -18.33 -2.39
CA ASP A 165 15.44 -18.27 -1.35
C ASP A 165 16.78 -17.72 -1.85
N ASN A 166 17.08 -17.90 -3.14
CA ASN A 166 18.30 -17.39 -3.76
C ASN A 166 18.11 -16.09 -4.55
N SER A 167 16.90 -15.57 -4.60
CA SER A 167 16.65 -14.31 -5.31
C SER A 167 17.05 -13.09 -4.45
N PRO A 168 17.90 -12.18 -4.95
CA PRO A 168 18.23 -10.95 -4.24
C PRO A 168 17.02 -10.02 -4.07
N LEU A 169 15.94 -10.24 -4.81
CA LEU A 169 14.70 -9.46 -4.73
C LEU A 169 13.93 -9.74 -3.44
N THR A 170 14.16 -10.88 -2.79
CA THR A 170 13.50 -11.26 -1.54
C THR A 170 14.17 -10.69 -0.29
N ASN A 171 15.38 -10.14 -0.42
CA ASN A 171 16.18 -9.64 0.68
C ASN A 171 16.02 -8.13 0.95
N LYS A 172 15.10 -7.50 0.26
CA LYS A 172 14.80 -6.08 0.40
C LYS A 172 13.35 -5.81 0.00
N ALA A 173 12.68 -4.97 0.78
CA ALA A 173 11.36 -4.46 0.38
C ALA A 173 11.47 -3.68 -0.93
N PRO A 174 10.64 -3.94 -1.95
CA PRO A 174 10.65 -3.18 -3.20
C PRO A 174 10.21 -1.72 -3.02
N LEU A 175 9.33 -1.45 -2.06
CA LEU A 175 8.86 -0.12 -1.68
C LEU A 175 8.72 -0.01 -0.17
N ALA A 176 8.58 1.22 0.34
CA ALA A 176 8.43 1.46 1.77
C ALA A 176 7.01 1.15 2.26
N VAL A 177 6.01 1.50 1.46
CA VAL A 177 4.60 1.45 1.82
C VAL A 177 3.78 0.84 0.69
N GLU A 178 2.81 0.01 1.05
CA GLU A 178 1.77 -0.50 0.16
C GLU A 178 0.39 -0.33 0.76
N VAL A 179 -0.56 0.13 -0.04
CA VAL A 179 -1.95 0.32 0.40
C VAL A 179 -2.92 -0.25 -0.64
N SER A 180 -3.72 -1.22 -0.22
CA SER A 180 -4.83 -1.78 -1.00
C SER A 180 -6.14 -1.38 -0.32
N ASN A 181 -6.80 -0.34 -0.81
CA ASN A 181 -8.07 0.13 -0.29
C ASN A 181 -9.17 -0.14 -1.30
N VAL A 182 -10.10 -1.03 -0.96
CA VAL A 182 -11.25 -1.36 -1.81
C VAL A 182 -12.41 -0.38 -1.65
N GLY A 183 -12.31 0.56 -0.71
CA GLY A 183 -13.35 1.57 -0.45
C GLY A 183 -14.56 1.01 0.27
N GLU A 184 -15.70 1.66 0.05
CA GLU A 184 -17.00 1.21 0.60
C GLU A 184 -17.48 -0.03 -0.14
N ILE A 185 -17.80 -1.08 0.63
CA ILE A 185 -18.36 -2.33 0.12
C ILE A 185 -19.87 -2.29 0.27
N ASP A 186 -20.54 -2.20 -0.86
CA ASP A 186 -22.02 -2.15 -0.95
C ASP A 186 -22.58 -3.54 -1.29
N ILE A 187 -22.80 -4.34 -0.24
CA ILE A 187 -23.46 -5.64 -0.34
C ILE A 187 -24.54 -5.76 0.74
N PRO A 188 -25.53 -6.64 0.59
CA PRO A 188 -26.56 -6.86 1.60
C PRO A 188 -25.95 -7.25 2.96
N MET A 189 -26.51 -6.68 4.02
CA MET A 189 -26.09 -7.02 5.38
C MET A 189 -26.72 -8.32 5.88
N LYS A 190 -27.88 -8.71 5.36
CA LYS A 190 -28.64 -9.87 5.83
C LYS A 190 -28.69 -10.97 4.78
N TYR A 191 -28.43 -12.18 5.19
CA TYR A 191 -28.48 -13.40 4.38
C TYR A 191 -29.28 -14.45 5.14
N GLY A 192 -30.61 -14.42 5.02
CA GLY A 192 -31.51 -15.22 5.83
C GLY A 192 -31.39 -14.87 7.32
N PRO A 193 -31.08 -15.84 8.20
CA PRO A 193 -30.91 -15.59 9.64
C PRO A 193 -29.55 -14.99 10.00
N LEU A 194 -28.60 -14.86 9.05
CA LEU A 194 -27.26 -14.36 9.28
C LEU A 194 -27.19 -12.87 9.01
N GLU A 195 -26.49 -12.14 9.86
CA GLU A 195 -26.13 -10.74 9.65
C GLU A 195 -24.61 -10.62 9.48
N LEU A 196 -24.20 -9.95 8.40
CA LEU A 196 -22.80 -9.63 8.13
C LEU A 196 -22.40 -8.38 8.93
N GLU A 197 -21.47 -8.52 9.86
CA GLU A 197 -21.04 -7.44 10.73
C GLU A 197 -19.80 -6.71 10.19
N GLU A 198 -18.85 -7.46 9.63
CA GLU A 198 -17.56 -6.93 9.20
C GLU A 198 -17.03 -7.68 7.98
N ILE A 199 -16.29 -6.97 7.14
CA ILE A 199 -15.57 -7.54 6.00
C ILE A 199 -14.10 -7.19 6.13
N ARG A 200 -13.26 -8.19 6.01
CA ARG A 200 -11.80 -8.06 5.97
C ARG A 200 -11.24 -8.87 4.82
N PHE A 201 -10.18 -8.38 4.21
CA PHE A 201 -9.40 -9.13 3.25
C PHE A 201 -7.91 -8.88 3.49
N MET A 202 -7.09 -9.87 3.23
CA MET A 202 -5.64 -9.73 3.34
C MET A 202 -4.93 -10.68 2.37
N PRO A 203 -3.87 -10.22 1.70
CA PRO A 203 -2.95 -11.08 0.99
C PRO A 203 -1.93 -11.69 1.95
N SER A 204 -1.20 -12.68 1.48
CA SER A 204 -0.01 -13.16 2.16
C SER A 204 1.22 -12.32 1.76
N GLN A 205 2.09 -12.04 2.71
CA GLN A 205 3.41 -11.41 2.52
C GLN A 205 4.53 -12.44 2.77
N GLY A 206 4.62 -13.47 1.92
CA GLY A 206 5.63 -14.52 2.10
C GLY A 206 6.94 -14.21 1.40
N ILE A 207 6.89 -13.76 0.14
CA ILE A 207 8.07 -13.62 -0.73
C ILE A 207 8.77 -12.29 -0.48
N PHE A 208 8.03 -11.19 -0.47
CA PHE A 208 8.57 -9.85 -0.20
C PHE A 208 8.32 -9.50 1.27
N GLY A 209 9.34 -9.61 2.11
CA GLY A 209 9.26 -9.09 3.47
C GLY A 209 9.64 -7.61 3.52
N GLY A 210 9.32 -6.94 4.62
CA GLY A 210 9.83 -5.59 4.92
C GLY A 210 9.03 -4.43 4.35
N GLU A 211 7.91 -4.67 3.68
CA GLU A 211 6.97 -3.62 3.29
C GLU A 211 5.98 -3.34 4.42
N PHE A 212 5.74 -2.07 4.70
CA PHE A 212 4.62 -1.68 5.56
C PHE A 212 3.35 -1.67 4.72
N PHE A 213 2.59 -2.76 4.81
CA PHE A 213 1.45 -3.02 3.93
C PHE A 213 0.13 -3.00 4.69
N ALA A 214 -0.82 -2.20 4.22
CA ALA A 214 -2.18 -2.16 4.74
C ALA A 214 -3.21 -2.53 3.66
N THR A 215 -4.14 -3.44 4.00
CA THR A 215 -5.40 -3.56 3.27
C THR A 215 -6.50 -2.87 4.04
N VAL A 216 -7.37 -2.14 3.31
CA VAL A 216 -8.41 -1.32 3.90
C VAL A 216 -9.74 -1.59 3.20
N ALA A 217 -10.79 -1.79 3.98
CA ALA A 217 -12.16 -1.92 3.51
C ALA A 217 -13.09 -1.10 4.39
N THR A 218 -14.10 -0.50 3.80
CA THR A 218 -15.16 0.17 4.56
C THR A 218 -16.46 -0.62 4.38
N PHE A 219 -17.07 -1.04 5.47
CA PHE A 219 -18.36 -1.69 5.49
C PHE A 219 -19.20 -1.12 6.62
N ARG A 220 -20.45 -0.79 6.37
CA ARG A 220 -21.33 -0.11 7.35
C ARG A 220 -20.71 1.17 7.92
N ARG A 221 -19.98 1.91 7.08
CA ARG A 221 -19.21 3.12 7.44
C ARG A 221 -18.05 2.88 8.43
N ARG A 222 -17.82 1.66 8.88
CA ARG A 222 -16.68 1.27 9.68
C ARG A 222 -15.52 0.91 8.76
N MET A 223 -14.37 1.53 8.95
CA MET A 223 -13.17 1.28 8.17
C MET A 223 -12.28 0.27 8.89
N THR A 224 -12.00 -0.85 8.25
CA THR A 224 -11.16 -1.93 8.79
C THR A 224 -9.81 -1.93 8.13
N PHE A 225 -8.77 -2.19 8.90
CA PHE A 225 -7.38 -2.25 8.47
C PHE A 225 -6.79 -3.60 8.82
N ASN A 226 -6.04 -4.20 7.89
CA ASN A 226 -5.20 -5.34 8.16
C ASN A 226 -3.78 -4.96 7.76
N PHE A 227 -2.90 -4.79 8.73
CA PHE A 227 -1.48 -4.56 8.51
C PHE A 227 -0.78 -5.90 8.44
N VAL A 228 -0.32 -6.23 7.25
CA VAL A 228 0.29 -7.53 6.93
C VAL A 228 1.80 -7.37 6.89
N PHE A 229 2.53 -8.23 7.56
CA PHE A 229 3.97 -8.20 7.64
C PHE A 229 4.58 -9.60 7.78
N SER A 230 5.88 -9.69 7.60
CA SER A 230 6.62 -10.96 7.62
C SER A 230 7.67 -10.96 8.71
N GLU A 231 7.51 -11.81 9.72
CA GLU A 231 8.53 -12.06 10.75
C GLU A 231 9.49 -13.16 10.30
N PRO A 232 10.79 -13.07 10.63
CA PRO A 232 11.43 -12.04 11.41
C PRO A 232 11.99 -10.87 10.57
N SER A 233 11.54 -10.69 9.31
CA SER A 233 12.02 -9.60 8.45
C SER A 233 11.70 -8.23 9.05
N ILE A 234 10.51 -8.07 9.63
CA ILE A 234 10.13 -6.93 10.48
C ILE A 234 9.41 -7.49 11.69
N SER A 235 9.77 -7.00 12.89
CA SER A 235 9.14 -7.43 14.13
C SER A 235 7.74 -6.83 14.31
N ARG A 236 6.89 -7.54 15.04
CA ARG A 236 5.58 -7.05 15.47
C ARG A 236 5.68 -5.68 16.16
N ALA A 237 6.67 -5.48 17.03
CA ALA A 237 6.86 -4.23 17.76
C ALA A 237 7.09 -3.04 16.81
N THR A 238 7.95 -3.20 15.81
CA THR A 238 8.18 -2.18 14.78
C THR A 238 6.89 -1.86 14.00
N VAL A 239 6.11 -2.89 13.65
CA VAL A 239 4.84 -2.68 12.94
C VAL A 239 3.80 -2.00 13.83
N GLU A 240 3.74 -2.32 15.11
CA GLU A 240 2.86 -1.65 16.09
C GLU A 240 3.21 -0.16 16.22
N ASP A 241 4.49 0.20 16.35
CA ASP A 241 4.96 1.60 16.34
C ASP A 241 4.52 2.35 15.06
N LEU A 242 4.71 1.72 13.89
CA LEU A 242 4.32 2.30 12.60
C LEU A 242 2.80 2.50 12.49
N ILE A 243 2.02 1.59 13.05
CA ILE A 243 0.55 1.70 13.11
C ILE A 243 0.14 2.86 14.01
N GLU A 244 0.71 2.98 15.20
CA GLU A 244 0.42 4.08 16.12
C GLU A 244 0.72 5.43 15.48
N ASP A 245 1.89 5.59 14.88
CA ASP A 245 2.25 6.79 14.11
C ASP A 245 1.25 7.06 12.97
N THR A 246 0.86 6.02 12.21
CA THR A 246 -0.11 6.15 11.12
C THR A 246 -1.46 6.67 11.61
N PHE A 247 -1.99 6.10 12.70
CA PHE A 247 -3.28 6.51 13.25
C PHE A 247 -3.24 7.91 13.86
N SER A 248 -2.11 8.32 14.45
CA SER A 248 -1.94 9.69 14.94
C SER A 248 -2.14 10.75 13.85
N TYR A 249 -1.70 10.48 12.61
CA TYR A 249 -1.94 11.37 11.46
C TYR A 249 -3.38 11.32 10.95
N LEU A 250 -4.02 10.15 10.99
CA LEU A 250 -5.40 10.00 10.49
C LEU A 250 -6.45 10.60 11.44
N GLU A 251 -6.17 10.61 12.75
CA GLU A 251 -7.06 11.09 13.78
C GLU A 251 -6.78 12.53 14.20
N GLY A 252 -5.54 12.98 14.10
CA GLY A 252 -5.08 14.30 14.55
C GLY A 252 -4.87 15.34 13.46
N GLY A 253 -4.94 14.95 12.16
CA GLY A 253 -4.67 15.79 10.99
C GLY A 253 -5.79 16.75 10.55
#